data_bd1af82ed1000ff9e0982f3ed117181d
#
_entry.id   bd1af82ed1000ff9e0982f3ed117181d
#
_cell.length_a   1.000
_cell.length_b   1.000
_cell.length_c   1.000
_cell.angle_alpha   90.00
_cell.angle_beta   90.00
_cell.angle_gamma   90.00
#
_symmetry.space_group_name_H-M   'P 1'
#
loop_
_entity.id
_entity.type
_entity.pdbx_description
1 polymer ?
#
loop_
_entity_poly.entity_id
_entity_poly.type
_entity_poly.pdbx_seq_one_letter_code
_entity_poly.pdbx_strand_id
1 'polypeptide(L)'
;GTAKWIISPILEEDDWKTLQKGEEAKRSQELYDRLNHMVSDIEEGLQKETRNTIAWMIADGLLDIRLAITGENLSGDFHDKWGIIQDANDDKIAFHGSQNDSSKGFSNYESYTVFISWDSEREANKLAKHEKRFDEIWDNAKRGVYSLSLPDSISLNIAELRDDDRPYDNPSESKKLTSAYRWRHQEVAVNNFLENGHGILDMATGTGKTRTSLKILNRLLRKNAVENIVVATRGNDLLDQWQETLSENFSADEMWIYQEYGGDHDLSQFLTKNRDKLEALIISYDNLHEVIENDTNNKIPRSLLIADEVHNIGSDTRQANLTGKLDAFKHRLGLSATPFDPYDPDRNDFIREEVGPVVYEFSAEDAIKRGILTEINNT
;
A
#
# COMPACT_ATOMS: atom_id res chain seq x y z
N GLY A 1 -10.17 -22.77 6.03
CA GLY A 1 -10.04 -22.63 4.60
C GLY A 1 -9.82 -21.19 4.19
N THR A 2 -9.49 -20.99 2.93
CA THR A 2 -9.34 -19.67 2.32
C THR A 2 -10.12 -19.62 1.02
N ALA A 3 -10.53 -18.43 0.60
CA ALA A 3 -11.21 -18.22 -0.67
C ALA A 3 -10.51 -17.12 -1.46
N LYS A 4 -10.44 -17.28 -2.78
CA LYS A 4 -9.95 -16.30 -3.73
C LYS A 4 -11.01 -16.05 -4.78
N TRP A 5 -11.36 -14.82 -5.02
CA TRP A 5 -12.36 -14.44 -6.02
C TRP A 5 -11.78 -13.44 -7.01
N ILE A 6 -12.13 -13.63 -8.27
CA ILE A 6 -11.90 -12.66 -9.34
C ILE A 6 -13.27 -12.17 -9.80
N ILE A 7 -13.49 -10.88 -9.70
CA ILE A 7 -14.73 -10.21 -10.12
C ILE A 7 -14.44 -9.13 -11.16
N SER A 8 -15.42 -8.78 -11.96
CA SER A 8 -15.33 -7.64 -12.87
C SER A 8 -16.04 -6.44 -12.28
N PRO A 9 -15.42 -5.28 -12.22
CA PRO A 9 -16.15 -4.05 -11.89
C PRO A 9 -17.18 -3.79 -13.01
N ILE A 10 -18.39 -3.38 -12.63
CA ILE A 10 -19.40 -2.92 -13.61
C ILE A 10 -18.98 -1.53 -14.07
N LEU A 11 -18.48 -1.44 -15.30
CA LEU A 11 -18.12 -0.19 -15.97
C LEU A 11 -19.09 0.05 -17.13
N GLU A 12 -19.59 1.29 -17.26
CA GLU A 12 -20.39 1.69 -18.40
C GLU A 12 -19.49 1.97 -19.61
N GLU A 13 -20.04 1.94 -20.82
CA GLU A 13 -19.26 2.10 -22.07
C GLU A 13 -18.50 3.45 -22.14
N ASP A 14 -19.04 4.50 -21.53
CA ASP A 14 -18.39 5.82 -21.48
C ASP A 14 -17.26 5.87 -20.45
N ASP A 15 -17.33 5.08 -19.37
CA ASP A 15 -16.24 4.90 -18.40
C ASP A 15 -15.05 4.22 -19.08
N TRP A 16 -15.30 3.22 -19.93
CA TRP A 16 -14.30 2.53 -20.75
C TRP A 16 -13.56 3.49 -21.67
N LYS A 17 -14.28 4.37 -22.37
CA LYS A 17 -13.68 5.36 -23.27
C LYS A 17 -12.82 6.37 -22.49
N THR A 18 -13.21 6.69 -21.28
CA THR A 18 -12.47 7.61 -20.39
C THR A 18 -11.22 6.92 -19.83
N LEU A 19 -11.33 5.66 -19.41
CA LEU A 19 -10.20 4.84 -18.94
C LEU A 19 -9.15 4.58 -20.04
N GLN A 20 -9.59 4.41 -21.29
CA GLN A 20 -8.70 4.24 -22.45
C GLN A 20 -7.99 5.54 -22.88
N LYS A 21 -8.54 6.71 -22.58
CA LYS A 21 -7.98 8.01 -22.98
C LYS A 21 -6.84 8.54 -22.11
N GLY A 22 -6.42 7.80 -21.10
CA GLY A 22 -5.03 7.90 -20.68
C GLY A 22 -4.63 8.86 -19.58
N GLU A 23 -5.49 9.29 -18.66
CA GLU A 23 -5.02 9.96 -17.43
C GLU A 23 -5.08 9.01 -16.23
N GLU A 24 -3.92 8.50 -15.76
CA GLU A 24 -3.80 7.55 -14.64
C GLU A 24 -4.48 8.04 -13.34
N ALA A 25 -4.53 9.36 -13.11
CA ALA A 25 -5.18 9.95 -11.95
C ALA A 25 -6.72 9.89 -12.03
N LYS A 26 -7.30 10.04 -13.22
CA LYS A 26 -8.76 9.88 -13.42
C LYS A 26 -9.16 8.41 -13.34
N ARG A 27 -8.31 7.50 -13.85
CA ARG A 27 -8.52 6.05 -13.71
C ARG A 27 -8.68 5.64 -12.25
N SER A 28 -7.85 6.16 -11.36
CA SER A 28 -7.92 5.80 -9.95
C SER A 28 -9.16 6.33 -9.25
N GLN A 29 -9.62 7.55 -9.56
CA GLN A 29 -10.78 8.15 -8.91
C GLN A 29 -12.10 7.54 -9.41
N GLU A 30 -12.28 7.39 -10.71
CA GLU A 30 -13.47 6.76 -11.28
C GLU A 30 -13.60 5.30 -10.85
N LEU A 31 -12.50 4.54 -10.87
CA LEU A 31 -12.49 3.17 -10.34
C LEU A 31 -12.84 3.16 -8.85
N TYR A 32 -12.29 4.10 -8.07
CA TYR A 32 -12.56 4.22 -6.65
C TYR A 32 -14.04 4.53 -6.37
N ASP A 33 -14.63 5.45 -7.11
CA ASP A 33 -16.06 5.81 -6.97
C ASP A 33 -16.96 4.62 -7.32
N ARG A 34 -16.63 3.85 -8.36
CA ARG A 34 -17.36 2.62 -8.74
C ARG A 34 -17.23 1.53 -7.68
N LEU A 35 -16.04 1.38 -7.08
CA LEU A 35 -15.83 0.41 -6.01
C LEU A 35 -16.59 0.79 -4.72
N ASN A 36 -16.74 2.07 -4.43
CA ASN A 36 -17.61 2.53 -3.36
C ASN A 36 -19.09 2.23 -3.65
N HIS A 37 -19.55 2.37 -4.89
CA HIS A 37 -20.88 1.92 -5.28
C HIS A 37 -21.04 0.41 -5.11
N MET A 38 -20.02 -0.40 -5.43
CA MET A 38 -20.05 -1.84 -5.17
C MET A 38 -20.21 -2.16 -3.68
N VAL A 39 -19.59 -1.39 -2.77
CA VAL A 39 -19.81 -1.56 -1.32
C VAL A 39 -21.26 -1.29 -0.96
N SER A 40 -21.85 -0.22 -1.51
CA SER A 40 -23.29 0.09 -1.29
C SER A 40 -24.19 -1.01 -1.87
N ASP A 41 -23.86 -1.55 -3.03
CA ASP A 41 -24.59 -2.69 -3.63
C ASP A 41 -24.52 -3.96 -2.75
N ILE A 42 -23.37 -4.21 -2.13
CA ILE A 42 -23.19 -5.31 -1.16
C ILE A 42 -24.06 -5.04 0.10
N GLU A 43 -24.07 -3.80 0.58
CA GLU A 43 -24.82 -3.42 1.77
C GLU A 43 -26.33 -3.56 1.55
N GLU A 44 -26.85 -3.08 0.43
CA GLU A 44 -28.29 -3.02 0.12
C GLU A 44 -28.82 -4.30 -0.54
N GLY A 45 -27.98 -4.96 -1.33
CA GLY A 45 -28.39 -6.07 -2.21
C GLY A 45 -28.25 -7.45 -1.59
N LEU A 46 -27.38 -7.65 -0.60
CA LEU A 46 -27.17 -8.95 0.03
C LEU A 46 -28.03 -9.12 1.29
N GLN A 47 -28.49 -10.35 1.52
CA GLN A 47 -29.09 -10.71 2.80
C GLN A 47 -28.10 -10.48 3.94
N LYS A 48 -28.59 -10.07 5.09
CA LYS A 48 -27.80 -9.68 6.26
C LYS A 48 -26.74 -10.73 6.62
N GLU A 49 -27.12 -12.01 6.63
CA GLU A 49 -26.25 -13.14 7.00
C GLU A 49 -25.11 -13.31 5.98
N THR A 50 -25.40 -13.18 4.69
CA THR A 50 -24.40 -13.29 3.62
C THR A 50 -23.42 -12.12 3.67
N ARG A 51 -23.94 -10.91 3.82
CA ARG A 51 -23.14 -9.68 3.96
C ARG A 51 -22.22 -9.78 5.17
N ASN A 52 -22.75 -10.17 6.33
CA ASN A 52 -21.97 -10.35 7.56
C ASN A 52 -20.86 -11.39 7.36
N THR A 53 -21.16 -12.52 6.69
CA THR A 53 -20.17 -13.56 6.42
C THR A 53 -19.04 -13.06 5.53
N ILE A 54 -19.34 -12.39 4.41
CA ILE A 54 -18.34 -11.82 3.51
C ILE A 54 -17.48 -10.78 4.24
N ALA A 55 -18.12 -9.88 5.00
CA ALA A 55 -17.44 -8.85 5.76
C ALA A 55 -16.46 -9.44 6.79
N TRP A 56 -16.86 -10.47 7.52
CA TRP A 56 -15.98 -11.19 8.45
C TRP A 56 -14.87 -11.96 7.73
N MET A 57 -15.15 -12.62 6.61
CA MET A 57 -14.13 -13.35 5.84
C MET A 57 -13.05 -12.41 5.29
N ILE A 58 -13.42 -11.19 4.87
CA ILE A 58 -12.46 -10.16 4.46
C ILE A 58 -11.68 -9.64 5.68
N ALA A 59 -12.36 -9.34 6.78
CA ALA A 59 -11.74 -8.87 8.02
C ALA A 59 -10.73 -9.87 8.59
N ASP A 60 -11.04 -11.18 8.50
CA ASP A 60 -10.18 -12.26 8.95
C ASP A 60 -9.11 -12.67 7.92
N GLY A 61 -9.10 -12.07 6.73
CA GLY A 61 -8.19 -12.44 5.65
C GLY A 61 -8.42 -13.84 5.07
N LEU A 62 -9.63 -14.37 5.22
CA LEU A 62 -10.04 -15.66 4.65
C LEU A 62 -10.54 -15.54 3.20
N LEU A 63 -10.95 -14.35 2.79
CA LEU A 63 -11.39 -14.03 1.44
C LEU A 63 -10.50 -12.93 0.86
N ASP A 64 -9.84 -13.25 -0.26
CA ASP A 64 -9.10 -12.29 -1.07
C ASP A 64 -9.85 -12.07 -2.40
N ILE A 65 -10.10 -10.80 -2.73
CA ILE A 65 -10.85 -10.41 -3.93
C ILE A 65 -9.94 -9.60 -4.84
N ARG A 66 -9.91 -9.97 -6.11
CA ARG A 66 -9.27 -9.19 -7.17
C ARG A 66 -10.26 -8.78 -8.24
N LEU A 67 -10.00 -7.61 -8.81
CA LEU A 67 -10.73 -7.07 -9.94
C LEU A 67 -10.03 -7.47 -11.23
N ALA A 68 -10.73 -8.06 -12.18
CA ALA A 68 -10.19 -8.28 -13.51
C ALA A 68 -10.71 -7.23 -14.49
N ILE A 69 -9.77 -6.61 -15.22
CA ILE A 69 -10.03 -5.61 -16.26
C ILE A 69 -9.40 -6.08 -17.57
N THR A 70 -10.10 -5.83 -18.68
CA THR A 70 -9.54 -6.09 -20.02
C THR A 70 -8.61 -4.97 -20.45
N GLY A 71 -7.49 -5.32 -21.09
CA GLY A 71 -6.54 -4.35 -21.64
C GLY A 71 -6.98 -3.83 -23.02
N GLU A 72 -6.24 -2.84 -23.52
CA GLU A 72 -6.53 -2.09 -24.75
C GLU A 72 -6.72 -2.95 -26.01
N ASN A 73 -6.26 -4.20 -26.01
CA ASN A 73 -6.32 -5.10 -27.16
C ASN A 73 -7.56 -6.02 -27.17
N LEU A 74 -8.42 -5.92 -26.15
CA LEU A 74 -9.66 -6.69 -26.06
C LEU A 74 -10.83 -5.69 -25.98
N SER A 75 -11.68 -5.69 -27.02
CA SER A 75 -12.93 -4.93 -27.00
C SER A 75 -13.98 -5.74 -26.23
N GLY A 76 -14.32 -5.31 -25.04
CA GLY A 76 -15.36 -5.91 -24.21
C GLY A 76 -14.96 -6.07 -22.75
N ASP A 77 -15.97 -6.25 -21.90
CA ASP A 77 -15.79 -6.41 -20.46
C ASP A 77 -15.34 -7.83 -20.09
N PHE A 78 -14.67 -7.94 -18.94
CA PHE A 78 -14.41 -9.24 -18.36
C PHE A 78 -15.68 -9.73 -17.66
N HIS A 79 -16.43 -10.63 -18.31
CA HIS A 79 -17.71 -11.13 -17.79
C HIS A 79 -17.59 -12.38 -16.93
N ASP A 80 -16.45 -13.03 -16.91
CA ASP A 80 -16.23 -14.25 -16.15
C ASP A 80 -16.13 -13.97 -14.65
N LYS A 81 -16.84 -14.69 -13.80
CA LYS A 81 -16.71 -14.70 -12.35
C LYS A 81 -16.15 -16.04 -11.94
N TRP A 82 -15.02 -15.98 -11.25
CA TRP A 82 -14.25 -17.15 -10.88
C TRP A 82 -13.94 -17.12 -9.41
N GLY A 83 -14.04 -18.26 -8.78
CA GLY A 83 -13.62 -18.41 -7.42
C GLY A 83 -13.05 -19.80 -7.15
N ILE A 84 -12.12 -19.83 -6.20
CA ILE A 84 -11.56 -21.06 -5.65
C ILE A 84 -11.68 -20.96 -4.14
N ILE A 85 -12.24 -21.98 -3.55
CA ILE A 85 -12.35 -22.17 -2.10
C ILE A 85 -11.54 -23.41 -1.75
N GLN A 86 -10.68 -23.29 -0.76
CA GLN A 86 -9.85 -24.39 -0.28
C GLN A 86 -10.06 -24.57 1.23
N ASP A 87 -10.26 -25.79 1.66
CA ASP A 87 -10.39 -26.13 3.08
C ASP A 87 -9.03 -26.43 3.73
N ALA A 88 -9.05 -26.86 4.99
CA ALA A 88 -7.83 -27.16 5.75
C ALA A 88 -7.16 -28.51 5.35
N ASN A 89 -7.86 -29.35 4.59
CA ASN A 89 -7.39 -30.66 4.12
C ASN A 89 -6.89 -30.61 2.67
N ASP A 90 -6.77 -29.40 2.09
CA ASP A 90 -6.48 -29.13 0.68
C ASP A 90 -7.59 -29.55 -0.28
N ASP A 91 -8.79 -29.85 0.21
CA ASP A 91 -9.95 -30.05 -0.63
C ASP A 91 -10.40 -28.70 -1.25
N LYS A 92 -10.72 -28.72 -2.54
CA LYS A 92 -11.02 -27.52 -3.31
C LYS A 92 -12.35 -27.58 -4.03
N ILE A 93 -13.02 -26.43 -4.04
CA ILE A 93 -14.15 -26.15 -4.93
C ILE A 93 -13.75 -24.96 -5.80
N ALA A 94 -13.87 -25.13 -7.12
CA ALA A 94 -13.77 -24.03 -8.07
C ALA A 94 -15.14 -23.80 -8.71
N PHE A 95 -15.49 -22.53 -8.91
CA PHE A 95 -16.68 -22.14 -9.65
C PHE A 95 -16.34 -21.15 -10.74
N HIS A 96 -17.11 -21.21 -11.81
CA HIS A 96 -17.01 -20.32 -12.96
C HIS A 96 -18.40 -20.06 -13.53
N GLY A 97 -18.73 -18.81 -13.77
CA GLY A 97 -20.04 -18.43 -14.32
C GLY A 97 -20.09 -16.96 -14.75
N SER A 98 -21.26 -16.56 -15.23
CA SER A 98 -21.54 -15.20 -15.69
C SER A 98 -22.34 -14.37 -14.68
N GLN A 99 -22.64 -14.91 -13.51
CA GLN A 99 -23.48 -14.23 -12.50
C GLN A 99 -22.85 -12.93 -12.03
N ASN A 100 -23.61 -11.85 -12.11
CA ASN A 100 -23.27 -10.59 -11.47
C ASN A 100 -23.71 -10.63 -10.00
N ASP A 101 -22.82 -10.32 -9.08
CA ASP A 101 -23.12 -10.19 -7.64
C ASP A 101 -23.93 -8.91 -7.32
N SER A 102 -24.66 -8.37 -8.30
CA SER A 102 -25.55 -7.23 -8.13
C SER A 102 -26.97 -7.70 -7.81
N SER A 103 -27.76 -6.84 -7.15
CA SER A 103 -29.17 -7.09 -6.86
C SER A 103 -30.01 -7.46 -8.10
N LYS A 104 -29.57 -7.06 -9.29
CA LYS A 104 -30.15 -7.46 -10.59
C LYS A 104 -29.75 -8.88 -11.01
N GLY A 105 -28.60 -9.39 -10.58
CA GLY A 105 -28.14 -10.76 -10.87
C GLY A 105 -29.03 -11.83 -10.27
N PHE A 106 -29.66 -11.56 -9.14
CA PHE A 106 -30.64 -12.48 -8.52
C PHE A 106 -31.99 -12.56 -9.27
N SER A 107 -32.25 -11.64 -10.18
CA SER A 107 -33.47 -11.64 -11.01
C SER A 107 -33.23 -12.17 -12.42
N ASN A 108 -32.01 -12.41 -12.85
CA ASN A 108 -31.66 -12.94 -14.15
C ASN A 108 -31.43 -14.45 -14.10
N TYR A 109 -31.65 -15.15 -15.24
CA TYR A 109 -31.28 -16.55 -15.36
C TYR A 109 -29.76 -16.66 -15.48
N GLU A 110 -29.12 -17.12 -14.41
CA GLU A 110 -27.67 -17.24 -14.30
C GLU A 110 -27.27 -18.70 -14.12
N SER A 111 -26.12 -19.08 -14.65
CA SER A 111 -25.62 -20.44 -14.52
C SER A 111 -24.15 -20.45 -14.09
N TYR A 112 -23.80 -21.38 -13.20
CA TYR A 112 -22.41 -21.69 -12.92
C TYR A 112 -22.08 -23.13 -13.16
N THR A 113 -20.81 -23.35 -13.43
CA THR A 113 -20.20 -24.66 -13.36
C THR A 113 -19.39 -24.75 -12.10
N VAL A 114 -19.59 -25.80 -11.32
CA VAL A 114 -18.84 -26.08 -10.09
C VAL A 114 -17.99 -27.31 -10.31
N PHE A 115 -16.74 -27.28 -9.89
CA PHE A 115 -15.78 -28.36 -9.91
C PHE A 115 -15.33 -28.69 -8.50
N ILE A 116 -15.23 -29.98 -8.18
CA ILE A 116 -14.96 -30.46 -6.82
C ILE A 116 -13.75 -31.40 -6.88
N SER A 117 -12.74 -31.20 -6.00
CA SER A 117 -11.49 -31.95 -6.03
C SER A 117 -11.65 -33.42 -5.63
N TRP A 118 -12.62 -33.74 -4.78
CA TRP A 118 -12.80 -35.06 -4.16
C TRP A 118 -13.91 -35.91 -4.79
N ASP A 119 -14.64 -35.42 -5.81
CA ASP A 119 -15.73 -36.14 -6.39
C ASP A 119 -15.25 -37.31 -7.29
N SER A 120 -14.35 -37.02 -8.20
CA SER A 120 -13.74 -38.00 -9.10
C SER A 120 -12.42 -37.48 -9.68
N GLU A 121 -11.57 -38.39 -10.17
CA GLU A 121 -10.31 -38.01 -10.84
C GLU A 121 -10.58 -37.11 -12.06
N ARG A 122 -11.70 -37.33 -12.76
CA ARG A 122 -12.13 -36.50 -13.90
C ARG A 122 -12.44 -35.06 -13.45
N GLU A 123 -13.18 -34.91 -12.34
CA GLU A 123 -13.51 -33.59 -11.78
C GLU A 123 -12.27 -32.89 -11.20
N ALA A 124 -11.42 -33.63 -10.50
CA ALA A 124 -10.12 -33.11 -10.02
C ALA A 124 -9.25 -32.58 -11.17
N ASN A 125 -9.18 -33.31 -12.30
CA ASN A 125 -8.45 -32.88 -13.50
C ASN A 125 -9.07 -31.64 -14.17
N LYS A 126 -10.39 -31.48 -14.14
CA LYS A 126 -11.06 -30.26 -14.62
C LYS A 126 -10.74 -29.07 -13.69
N LEU A 127 -10.86 -29.28 -12.37
CA LEU A 127 -10.55 -28.29 -11.38
C LEU A 127 -9.11 -27.80 -11.55
N ALA A 128 -8.13 -28.68 -11.69
CA ALA A 128 -6.72 -28.32 -11.90
C ALA A 128 -6.50 -27.43 -13.14
N LYS A 129 -7.24 -27.67 -14.22
CA LYS A 129 -7.19 -26.81 -15.42
C LYS A 129 -7.81 -25.44 -15.16
N HIS A 130 -8.90 -25.38 -14.39
CA HIS A 130 -9.53 -24.11 -13.99
C HIS A 130 -8.63 -23.34 -13.02
N GLU A 131 -8.03 -24.01 -12.06
CA GLU A 131 -7.08 -23.43 -11.11
C GLU A 131 -5.88 -22.79 -11.84
N LYS A 132 -5.26 -23.54 -12.78
CA LYS A 132 -4.18 -22.98 -13.59
C LYS A 132 -4.59 -21.71 -14.33
N ARG A 133 -5.78 -21.69 -14.94
CA ARG A 133 -6.28 -20.52 -15.65
C ARG A 133 -6.64 -19.39 -14.70
N PHE A 134 -7.15 -19.69 -13.52
CA PHE A 134 -7.40 -18.74 -12.45
C PHE A 134 -6.10 -18.08 -12.01
N ASP A 135 -5.05 -18.87 -11.73
CA ASP A 135 -3.75 -18.39 -11.31
C ASP A 135 -3.08 -17.53 -12.40
N GLU A 136 -3.22 -17.89 -13.68
CA GLU A 136 -2.73 -17.06 -14.80
C GLU A 136 -3.35 -15.66 -14.81
N ILE A 137 -4.64 -15.53 -14.45
CA ILE A 137 -5.31 -14.22 -14.32
C ILE A 137 -4.91 -13.57 -13.01
N TRP A 138 -4.91 -14.33 -11.92
CA TRP A 138 -4.56 -13.85 -10.58
C TRP A 138 -3.16 -13.21 -10.54
N ASP A 139 -2.19 -13.84 -11.17
CA ASP A 139 -0.79 -13.41 -11.18
C ASP A 139 -0.43 -12.48 -12.36
N ASN A 140 -1.42 -12.00 -13.12
CA ASN A 140 -1.22 -11.17 -14.31
C ASN A 140 -0.37 -11.82 -15.42
N ALA A 141 -0.33 -13.15 -15.48
CA ALA A 141 0.39 -13.89 -16.49
C ALA A 141 -0.38 -14.02 -17.83
N LYS A 142 -1.69 -13.71 -17.83
CA LYS A 142 -2.54 -13.79 -19.02
C LYS A 142 -2.53 -12.48 -19.81
N ARG A 143 -2.13 -12.53 -21.08
CA ARG A 143 -2.14 -11.37 -21.97
C ARG A 143 -3.57 -10.81 -22.15
N GLY A 144 -3.70 -9.50 -22.00
CA GLY A 144 -4.94 -8.77 -22.27
C GLY A 144 -5.95 -8.75 -21.12
N VAL A 145 -5.66 -9.38 -19.99
CA VAL A 145 -6.45 -9.28 -18.78
C VAL A 145 -5.52 -8.87 -17.63
N TYR A 146 -5.89 -7.85 -16.91
CA TYR A 146 -5.15 -7.37 -15.74
C TYR A 146 -5.95 -7.62 -14.46
N SER A 147 -5.30 -8.22 -13.48
CA SER A 147 -5.86 -8.46 -12.16
C SER A 147 -5.30 -7.45 -11.17
N LEU A 148 -6.18 -6.76 -10.47
CA LEU A 148 -5.84 -5.75 -9.46
C LEU A 148 -6.42 -6.17 -8.11
N SER A 149 -5.64 -6.05 -7.04
CA SER A 149 -6.17 -6.20 -5.68
C SER A 149 -7.20 -5.11 -5.40
N LEU A 150 -8.23 -5.41 -4.62
CA LEU A 150 -9.12 -4.37 -4.11
C LEU A 150 -8.29 -3.33 -3.36
N PRO A 151 -8.57 -2.03 -3.56
CA PRO A 151 -8.02 -0.99 -2.71
C PRO A 151 -8.32 -1.29 -1.23
N ASP A 152 -7.35 -1.04 -0.35
CA ASP A 152 -7.50 -1.34 1.07
C ASP A 152 -8.68 -0.61 1.73
N SER A 153 -8.95 0.63 1.28
CA SER A 153 -10.11 1.39 1.74
C SER A 153 -11.43 0.69 1.42
N ILE A 154 -11.56 0.09 0.22
CA ILE A 154 -12.75 -0.66 -0.18
C ILE A 154 -12.90 -1.93 0.65
N SER A 155 -11.80 -2.66 0.85
CA SER A 155 -11.80 -3.85 1.72
C SER A 155 -12.18 -3.50 3.16
N LEU A 156 -11.79 -2.30 3.66
CA LEU A 156 -12.20 -1.77 4.95
C LEU A 156 -13.70 -1.50 4.98
N ASN A 157 -14.20 -0.77 4.01
CA ASN A 157 -15.61 -0.42 3.97
C ASN A 157 -16.48 -1.69 3.94
N ILE A 158 -16.06 -2.72 3.19
CA ILE A 158 -16.77 -4.02 3.22
C ILE A 158 -16.64 -4.68 4.61
N ALA A 159 -15.45 -4.67 5.20
CA ALA A 159 -15.23 -5.26 6.53
C ALA A 159 -16.01 -4.52 7.64
N GLU A 160 -16.32 -3.23 7.48
CA GLU A 160 -17.16 -2.45 8.41
C GLU A 160 -18.63 -2.86 8.37
N LEU A 161 -19.08 -3.53 7.30
CA LEU A 161 -20.45 -4.05 7.20
C LEU A 161 -20.71 -5.28 8.08
N ARG A 162 -19.72 -5.77 8.85
CA ARG A 162 -19.88 -6.90 9.78
C ARG A 162 -20.69 -6.52 10.99
N ASP A 163 -21.48 -7.47 11.47
CA ASP A 163 -22.15 -7.40 12.76
C ASP A 163 -21.20 -7.86 13.89
N ASP A 164 -21.59 -7.65 15.14
CA ASP A 164 -20.83 -8.10 16.32
C ASP A 164 -20.70 -9.63 16.39
N ASP A 165 -21.67 -10.36 15.85
CA ASP A 165 -21.69 -11.81 15.86
C ASP A 165 -20.97 -12.39 14.62
N ARG A 166 -19.82 -13.05 14.86
CA ARG A 166 -19.10 -13.76 13.82
C ARG A 166 -19.88 -15.03 13.41
N PRO A 167 -20.15 -15.26 12.09
CA PRO A 167 -21.02 -16.34 11.64
C PRO A 167 -20.32 -17.71 11.58
N TYR A 168 -19.05 -17.81 11.99
CA TYR A 168 -18.26 -19.05 12.05
C TYR A 168 -17.26 -19.02 13.20
N ASP A 169 -16.75 -20.19 13.59
CA ASP A 169 -15.75 -20.30 14.63
C ASP A 169 -14.47 -19.51 14.26
N ASN A 170 -13.88 -18.86 15.28
CA ASN A 170 -12.66 -18.08 15.07
C ASN A 170 -11.60 -18.97 14.42
N PRO A 171 -11.07 -18.60 13.25
CA PRO A 171 -9.98 -19.36 12.67
C PRO A 171 -8.83 -19.33 13.66
N SER A 172 -8.46 -20.52 14.17
CA SER A 172 -7.44 -20.67 15.21
C SER A 172 -6.21 -19.83 14.88
N GLU A 173 -5.57 -19.22 15.88
CA GLU A 173 -4.39 -18.36 15.84
C GLU A 173 -3.21 -18.87 14.97
N SER A 174 -3.29 -20.10 14.49
CA SER A 174 -2.29 -20.75 13.65
C SER A 174 -2.34 -20.42 12.15
N LYS A 175 -3.36 -19.72 11.64
CA LYS A 175 -3.40 -19.30 10.23
C LYS A 175 -2.86 -17.89 10.09
N LYS A 176 -1.63 -17.80 9.61
CA LYS A 176 -0.99 -16.56 9.17
C LYS A 176 -1.97 -15.76 8.30
N LEU A 177 -2.36 -14.59 8.79
CA LEU A 177 -3.03 -13.56 7.99
C LEU A 177 -2.39 -13.48 6.60
N THR A 178 -3.17 -13.39 5.54
CA THR A 178 -2.61 -13.18 4.19
C THR A 178 -1.67 -11.98 4.23
N SER A 179 -0.57 -12.03 3.48
CA SER A 179 0.46 -10.99 3.51
C SER A 179 -0.12 -9.60 3.22
N ALA A 180 -1.18 -9.51 2.42
CA ALA A 180 -1.88 -8.27 2.10
C ALA A 180 -2.55 -7.64 3.33
N TYR A 181 -3.29 -8.40 4.13
CA TYR A 181 -3.93 -7.89 5.34
C TYR A 181 -2.91 -7.49 6.42
N ARG A 182 -1.84 -8.26 6.53
CA ARG A 182 -0.76 -8.01 7.49
C ARG A 182 -0.12 -6.64 7.28
N TRP A 183 0.05 -6.20 6.02
CA TRP A 183 0.75 -4.97 5.67
C TRP A 183 -0.17 -3.81 5.24
N ARG A 184 -1.47 -3.96 5.44
CA ARG A 184 -2.49 -2.98 5.09
C ARG A 184 -2.27 -1.61 5.74
N HIS A 185 -1.80 -1.58 6.98
CA HIS A 185 -1.49 -0.34 7.68
C HIS A 185 -0.51 0.55 6.88
N GLN A 186 0.37 -0.04 6.08
CA GLN A 186 1.29 0.72 5.23
C GLN A 186 0.56 1.46 4.11
N GLU A 187 -0.46 0.87 3.48
CA GLU A 187 -1.22 1.54 2.42
C GLU A 187 -2.07 2.69 2.98
N VAL A 188 -2.66 2.52 4.16
CA VAL A 188 -3.35 3.62 4.86
C VAL A 188 -2.38 4.76 5.15
N ALA A 189 -1.20 4.46 5.69
CA ALA A 189 -0.16 5.45 5.94
C ALA A 189 0.27 6.19 4.66
N VAL A 190 0.43 5.46 3.54
CA VAL A 190 0.74 6.04 2.23
C VAL A 190 -0.34 7.01 1.79
N ASN A 191 -1.62 6.61 1.84
CA ASN A 191 -2.73 7.45 1.40
C ASN A 191 -2.83 8.72 2.26
N ASN A 192 -2.78 8.59 3.59
CA ASN A 192 -2.82 9.73 4.49
C ASN A 192 -1.67 10.73 4.23
N PHE A 193 -0.46 10.22 3.98
CA PHE A 193 0.65 11.11 3.62
C PHE A 193 0.42 11.80 2.27
N LEU A 194 -0.05 11.09 1.26
CA LEU A 194 -0.28 11.68 -0.07
C LEU A 194 -1.39 12.74 -0.09
N GLU A 195 -2.37 12.65 0.80
CA GLU A 195 -3.42 13.66 0.98
C GLU A 195 -2.86 14.94 1.62
N ASN A 196 -1.94 14.81 2.58
CA ASN A 196 -1.36 15.94 3.30
C ASN A 196 -0.11 16.53 2.61
N GLY A 197 0.65 15.71 1.90
CA GLY A 197 1.91 16.09 1.23
C GLY A 197 3.10 16.19 2.16
N HIS A 198 2.91 16.34 3.47
CA HIS A 198 3.93 16.36 4.50
C HIS A 198 3.38 15.87 5.84
N GLY A 199 4.24 15.35 6.69
CA GLY A 199 3.85 14.87 8.03
C GLY A 199 4.64 13.65 8.49
N ILE A 200 4.27 13.16 9.66
CA ILE A 200 4.98 12.12 10.40
C ILE A 200 4.18 10.83 10.38
N LEU A 201 4.84 9.72 10.11
CA LEU A 201 4.34 8.38 10.37
C LEU A 201 4.87 7.93 11.73
N ASP A 202 3.98 7.92 12.73
CA ASP A 202 4.23 7.37 14.05
C ASP A 202 3.91 5.87 14.01
N MET A 203 4.93 5.07 13.73
CA MET A 203 4.77 3.64 13.54
C MET A 203 5.78 2.86 14.38
N ALA A 204 5.30 1.86 15.12
CA ALA A 204 6.16 1.01 15.93
C ALA A 204 7.32 0.39 15.14
N THR A 205 8.44 0.13 15.81
CA THR A 205 9.59 -0.55 15.20
C THR A 205 9.20 -1.93 14.68
N GLY A 206 9.69 -2.32 13.50
CA GLY A 206 9.35 -3.60 12.86
C GLY A 206 8.03 -3.61 12.07
N THR A 207 7.26 -2.51 12.04
CA THR A 207 6.01 -2.41 11.28
C THR A 207 6.20 -1.98 9.83
N GLY A 208 7.44 -1.73 9.40
CA GLY A 208 7.81 -1.42 8.02
C GLY A 208 7.78 0.05 7.64
N LYS A 209 8.22 0.95 8.53
CA LYS A 209 8.39 2.40 8.24
C LYS A 209 9.14 2.65 6.94
N THR A 210 10.33 2.06 6.80
CA THR A 210 11.17 2.18 5.61
C THR A 210 10.46 1.70 4.34
N ARG A 211 9.77 0.56 4.42
CA ARG A 211 9.00 0.03 3.28
C ARG A 211 7.83 0.96 2.91
N THR A 212 7.17 1.55 3.90
CA THR A 212 6.10 2.53 3.69
C THR A 212 6.63 3.78 3.00
N SER A 213 7.79 4.29 3.41
CA SER A 213 8.42 5.46 2.78
C SER A 213 8.81 5.21 1.32
N LEU A 214 9.30 4.01 0.97
CA LEU A 214 9.57 3.64 -0.42
C LEU A 214 8.29 3.55 -1.26
N LYS A 215 7.17 3.08 -0.69
CA LYS A 215 5.87 3.12 -1.37
C LYS A 215 5.40 4.57 -1.63
N ILE A 216 5.57 5.47 -0.66
CA ILE A 216 5.29 6.91 -0.82
C ILE A 216 6.14 7.48 -1.95
N LEU A 217 7.45 7.25 -1.93
CA LEU A 217 8.37 7.68 -2.99
C LEU A 217 7.88 7.20 -4.37
N ASN A 218 7.59 5.91 -4.52
CA ASN A 218 7.11 5.35 -5.78
C ASN A 218 5.79 5.99 -6.25
N ARG A 219 4.87 6.32 -5.33
CA ARG A 219 3.62 7.02 -5.68
C ARG A 219 3.86 8.45 -6.12
N LEU A 220 4.78 9.18 -5.47
CA LEU A 220 5.15 10.55 -5.85
C LEU A 220 5.88 10.59 -7.21
N LEU A 221 6.78 9.64 -7.47
CA LEU A 221 7.47 9.50 -8.76
C LEU A 221 6.49 9.24 -9.91
N ARG A 222 5.54 8.31 -9.72
CA ARG A 222 4.49 8.04 -10.72
C ARG A 222 3.60 9.26 -11.03
N LYS A 223 3.43 10.15 -10.06
CA LYS A 223 2.68 11.41 -10.23
C LYS A 223 3.56 12.56 -10.75
N ASN A 224 4.84 12.31 -11.05
CA ASN A 224 5.83 13.34 -11.38
C ASN A 224 5.87 14.47 -10.34
N ALA A 225 5.56 14.16 -9.09
CA ALA A 225 5.53 15.14 -8.01
C ALA A 225 6.91 15.42 -7.42
N VAL A 226 7.85 14.48 -7.57
CA VAL A 226 9.25 14.58 -7.15
C VAL A 226 10.17 13.99 -8.22
N GLU A 227 11.40 14.48 -8.28
CA GLU A 227 12.47 14.03 -9.18
C GLU A 227 13.67 13.50 -8.40
N ASN A 228 13.78 13.85 -7.11
CA ASN A 228 14.89 13.49 -6.24
C ASN A 228 14.40 13.08 -4.86
N ILE A 229 15.29 12.47 -4.09
CA ILE A 229 15.06 12.12 -2.69
C ILE A 229 16.25 12.58 -1.83
N VAL A 230 15.96 13.11 -0.66
CA VAL A 230 16.94 13.38 0.39
C VAL A 230 16.56 12.57 1.61
N VAL A 231 17.44 11.68 2.04
CA VAL A 231 17.26 10.87 3.25
C VAL A 231 18.18 11.42 4.33
N ALA A 232 17.58 11.90 5.41
CA ALA A 232 18.33 12.44 6.55
C ALA A 232 18.05 11.59 7.81
N THR A 233 19.12 11.22 8.51
CA THR A 233 19.03 10.52 9.80
C THR A 233 20.27 10.80 10.65
N ARG A 234 20.36 10.16 11.83
CA ARG A 234 21.49 10.27 12.73
C ARG A 234 22.20 8.93 12.89
N GLY A 235 23.52 8.95 12.76
CA GLY A 235 24.39 7.78 12.96
C GLY A 235 24.69 7.04 11.66
N ASN A 236 25.95 6.67 11.48
CA ASN A 236 26.43 6.05 10.25
C ASN A 236 25.73 4.73 9.96
N ASP A 237 25.42 3.92 10.99
CA ASP A 237 24.74 2.62 10.82
C ASP A 237 23.38 2.76 10.12
N LEU A 238 22.59 3.80 10.45
CA LEU A 238 21.31 4.06 9.80
C LEU A 238 21.49 4.65 8.40
N LEU A 239 22.51 5.49 8.19
CA LEU A 239 22.84 6.03 6.88
C LEU A 239 23.29 4.90 5.92
N ASP A 240 24.12 3.98 6.39
CA ASP A 240 24.55 2.79 5.63
C ASP A 240 23.37 1.87 5.33
N GLN A 241 22.47 1.66 6.30
CA GLN A 241 21.23 0.87 6.09
C GLN A 241 20.33 1.50 5.01
N TRP A 242 20.24 2.82 4.95
CA TRP A 242 19.48 3.50 3.88
C TRP A 242 20.15 3.33 2.52
N GLN A 243 21.48 3.39 2.46
CA GLN A 243 22.22 3.12 1.22
C GLN A 243 21.96 1.71 0.70
N GLU A 244 22.05 0.71 1.57
CA GLU A 244 21.72 -0.68 1.22
C GLU A 244 20.28 -0.80 0.76
N THR A 245 19.33 -0.23 1.52
CA THR A 245 17.90 -0.25 1.18
C THR A 245 17.62 0.34 -0.20
N LEU A 246 18.18 1.49 -0.52
CA LEU A 246 17.99 2.12 -1.83
C LEU A 246 18.64 1.30 -2.94
N SER A 247 19.83 0.76 -2.72
CA SER A 247 20.55 -0.08 -3.68
C SER A 247 19.86 -1.42 -3.97
N GLU A 248 19.15 -1.97 -2.98
CA GLU A 248 18.35 -3.21 -3.15
C GLU A 248 17.04 -2.97 -3.92
N ASN A 249 16.46 -1.78 -3.81
CA ASN A 249 15.14 -1.47 -4.39
C ASN A 249 15.21 -0.76 -5.74
N PHE A 250 16.34 -0.18 -6.10
CA PHE A 250 16.57 0.52 -7.36
C PHE A 250 17.88 0.09 -7.99
N SER A 251 17.84 -0.23 -9.28
CA SER A 251 19.06 -0.55 -10.03
C SER A 251 19.93 0.70 -10.26
N ALA A 252 21.20 0.49 -10.57
CA ALA A 252 22.13 1.59 -10.91
C ALA A 252 21.70 2.38 -12.16
N ASP A 253 20.85 1.82 -13.01
CA ASP A 253 20.28 2.52 -14.17
C ASP A 253 19.08 3.40 -13.79
N GLU A 254 18.39 3.07 -12.71
CA GLU A 254 17.21 3.80 -12.22
C GLU A 254 17.56 4.92 -11.25
N MET A 255 18.56 4.72 -10.37
CA MET A 255 18.92 5.66 -9.32
C MET A 255 20.44 5.88 -9.23
N TRP A 256 20.81 7.13 -8.93
CA TRP A 256 22.17 7.48 -8.49
C TRP A 256 22.14 7.92 -7.03
N ILE A 257 23.02 7.33 -6.21
CA ILE A 257 23.10 7.62 -4.77
C ILE A 257 24.33 8.46 -4.51
N TYR A 258 24.15 9.59 -3.82
CA TYR A 258 25.17 10.47 -3.27
C TYR A 258 25.21 10.32 -1.77
N GLN A 259 26.38 10.44 -1.19
CA GLN A 259 26.63 10.31 0.25
C GLN A 259 27.29 11.58 0.80
N GLU A 260 26.74 12.09 1.93
CA GLU A 260 27.30 13.22 2.68
C GLU A 260 27.44 12.82 4.14
N TYR A 261 28.27 11.78 4.39
CA TYR A 261 28.59 11.26 5.72
C TYR A 261 29.81 10.31 5.63
N GLY A 262 30.40 9.96 6.78
CA GLY A 262 31.42 8.89 6.87
C GLY A 262 32.75 9.18 6.15
N GLY A 263 32.96 10.42 5.70
CA GLY A 263 34.15 10.83 4.90
C GLY A 263 33.85 11.03 3.42
N ASP A 264 32.67 10.67 2.93
CA ASP A 264 32.18 10.99 1.60
C ASP A 264 31.53 12.38 1.57
N HIS A 265 31.85 13.19 0.54
CA HIS A 265 31.40 14.59 0.41
C HIS A 265 30.83 14.84 -0.97
N ASP A 266 29.64 14.29 -1.23
CA ASP A 266 28.98 14.34 -2.53
C ASP A 266 27.92 15.43 -2.67
N LEU A 267 27.69 16.25 -1.62
CA LEU A 267 26.66 17.28 -1.61
C LEU A 267 26.75 18.21 -2.82
N SER A 268 27.96 18.72 -3.11
CA SER A 268 28.15 19.63 -4.25
C SER A 268 27.82 18.97 -5.57
N GLN A 269 28.07 17.67 -5.71
CA GLN A 269 27.75 16.92 -6.90
C GLN A 269 26.24 16.70 -7.03
N PHE A 270 25.56 16.36 -5.94
CA PHE A 270 24.10 16.24 -5.89
C PHE A 270 23.45 17.57 -6.31
N LEU A 271 23.89 18.69 -5.78
CA LEU A 271 23.27 20.00 -6.05
C LEU A 271 23.55 20.53 -7.47
N THR A 272 24.70 20.18 -8.08
CA THR A 272 25.10 20.77 -9.36
C THR A 272 24.86 19.88 -10.59
N LYS A 273 24.85 18.55 -10.43
CA LYS A 273 24.63 17.61 -11.52
C LYS A 273 23.14 17.30 -11.66
N ASN A 274 22.66 17.22 -12.89
CA ASN A 274 21.34 16.65 -13.22
C ASN A 274 21.56 15.42 -14.06
N ARG A 275 21.00 14.29 -13.65
CA ARG A 275 21.06 13.01 -14.33
C ARG A 275 19.68 12.67 -14.91
N ASP A 276 19.65 11.92 -15.99
CA ASP A 276 18.42 11.41 -16.59
C ASP A 276 17.85 10.20 -15.80
N LYS A 277 17.98 10.22 -14.46
CA LYS A 277 17.50 9.21 -13.54
C LYS A 277 17.28 9.79 -12.16
N LEU A 278 16.55 9.07 -11.32
CA LEU A 278 16.31 9.46 -9.93
C LEU A 278 17.64 9.67 -9.19
N GLU A 279 17.76 10.77 -8.47
CA GLU A 279 18.93 11.07 -7.67
C GLU A 279 18.56 11.04 -6.18
N ALA A 280 19.35 10.33 -5.39
CA ALA A 280 19.20 10.20 -3.95
C ALA A 280 20.42 10.79 -3.25
N LEU A 281 20.19 11.64 -2.24
CA LEU A 281 21.22 12.09 -1.30
C LEU A 281 20.95 11.47 0.07
N ILE A 282 21.95 10.81 0.64
CA ILE A 282 21.91 10.30 2.02
C ILE A 282 22.84 11.19 2.86
N ILE A 283 22.28 11.79 3.91
CA ILE A 283 22.96 12.84 4.66
C ILE A 283 22.67 12.77 6.16
N SER A 284 23.64 13.18 6.97
CA SER A 284 23.43 13.38 8.40
C SER A 284 22.54 14.60 8.66
N TYR A 285 21.70 14.55 9.71
CA TYR A 285 20.92 15.70 10.15
C TYR A 285 21.79 16.96 10.43
N ASP A 286 23.03 16.77 10.84
CA ASP A 286 23.92 17.87 11.17
C ASP A 286 24.27 18.73 9.93
N ASN A 287 24.27 18.12 8.75
CA ASN A 287 24.58 18.78 7.48
C ASN A 287 23.33 19.11 6.64
N LEU A 288 22.12 18.74 7.09
CA LEU A 288 20.89 18.94 6.30
C LEU A 288 20.63 20.40 5.92
N HIS A 289 21.01 21.36 6.77
CA HIS A 289 20.87 22.79 6.48
C HIS A 289 21.70 23.21 5.26
N GLU A 290 22.89 22.61 5.04
CA GLU A 290 23.75 22.92 3.92
C GLU A 290 23.12 22.58 2.57
N VAL A 291 22.27 21.53 2.53
CA VAL A 291 21.53 21.13 1.33
C VAL A 291 20.62 22.28 0.87
N ILE A 292 19.93 22.90 1.82
CA ILE A 292 18.97 23.97 1.54
C ILE A 292 19.69 25.27 1.18
N GLU A 293 20.72 25.62 1.94
CA GLU A 293 21.46 26.88 1.76
C GLU A 293 22.26 26.93 0.45
N ASN A 294 22.68 25.79 -0.06
CA ASN A 294 23.51 25.71 -1.28
C ASN A 294 22.72 25.28 -2.53
N ASP A 295 21.38 25.13 -2.46
CA ASP A 295 20.56 24.74 -3.62
C ASP A 295 20.38 25.88 -4.62
N THR A 296 21.33 26.03 -5.54
CA THR A 296 21.28 27.03 -6.61
C THR A 296 20.47 26.55 -7.84
N ASN A 297 20.15 25.26 -7.94
CA ASN A 297 19.48 24.66 -9.09
C ASN A 297 18.01 24.34 -8.85
N ASN A 298 17.46 24.79 -7.73
CA ASN A 298 16.07 24.56 -7.35
C ASN A 298 15.69 23.07 -7.32
N LYS A 299 16.60 22.24 -6.80
CA LYS A 299 16.46 20.79 -6.69
C LYS A 299 15.57 20.40 -5.52
N ILE A 300 15.69 21.14 -4.40
CA ILE A 300 15.03 20.84 -3.14
C ILE A 300 13.50 20.86 -3.23
N PRO A 301 12.84 21.85 -3.87
CA PRO A 301 11.39 21.84 -4.04
C PRO A 301 10.84 20.63 -4.83
N ARG A 302 11.70 19.98 -5.62
CA ARG A 302 11.38 18.77 -6.40
C ARG A 302 11.85 17.49 -5.75
N SER A 303 12.27 17.56 -4.48
CA SER A 303 12.75 16.42 -3.72
C SER A 303 11.75 16.01 -2.64
N LEU A 304 11.69 14.69 -2.35
CA LEU A 304 11.11 14.17 -1.12
C LEU A 304 12.16 14.16 -0.02
N LEU A 305 11.93 14.85 1.09
CA LEU A 305 12.70 14.66 2.30
C LEU A 305 12.14 13.46 3.08
N ILE A 306 12.97 12.48 3.41
CA ILE A 306 12.70 11.44 4.40
C ILE A 306 13.57 11.73 5.62
N ALA A 307 12.93 12.10 6.72
CA ALA A 307 13.55 12.35 8.01
C ALA A 307 13.36 11.10 8.89
N ASP A 308 14.33 10.17 8.86
CA ASP A 308 14.23 8.93 9.62
C ASP A 308 14.71 9.12 11.07
N GLU A 309 13.99 8.45 12.00
CA GLU A 309 14.08 8.72 13.44
C GLU A 309 13.95 10.23 13.72
N VAL A 310 12.85 10.80 13.22
CA VAL A 310 12.58 12.25 13.17
C VAL A 310 12.72 12.96 14.50
N HIS A 311 12.55 12.24 15.61
CA HIS A 311 12.81 12.79 16.94
C HIS A 311 14.23 13.32 17.11
N ASN A 312 15.21 12.85 16.34
CA ASN A 312 16.60 13.33 16.42
C ASN A 312 16.80 14.71 15.77
N ILE A 313 15.88 15.19 14.93
CA ILE A 313 16.03 16.52 14.29
C ILE A 313 15.89 17.66 15.28
N GLY A 314 15.19 17.44 16.39
CA GLY A 314 14.83 18.45 17.37
C GLY A 314 15.91 18.78 18.41
N SER A 315 17.20 18.49 18.22
CA SER A 315 18.25 18.96 19.13
C SER A 315 18.52 20.47 18.96
N ASP A 316 18.93 21.18 20.03
CA ASP A 316 19.11 22.62 20.04
C ASP A 316 19.93 23.16 18.85
N THR A 317 21.06 22.51 18.54
CA THR A 317 21.93 22.89 17.42
C THR A 317 21.19 22.76 16.07
N ARG A 318 20.42 21.71 15.88
CA ARG A 318 19.68 21.48 14.64
C ARG A 318 18.48 22.40 14.53
N GLN A 319 17.78 22.66 15.63
CA GLN A 319 16.75 23.70 15.68
C GLN A 319 17.28 25.04 15.21
N ALA A 320 18.42 25.49 15.78
CA ALA A 320 19.05 26.74 15.38
C ALA A 320 19.39 26.83 13.88
N ASN A 321 19.76 25.70 13.27
CA ASN A 321 20.15 25.64 11.85
C ASN A 321 18.98 25.44 10.89
N LEU A 322 17.87 24.81 11.32
CA LEU A 322 16.80 24.34 10.44
C LEU A 322 15.49 25.11 10.60
N THR A 323 15.30 25.91 11.65
CA THR A 323 14.05 26.66 11.88
C THR A 323 13.67 27.50 10.65
N GLY A 324 12.48 27.27 10.14
CA GLY A 324 11.90 27.96 8.98
C GLY A 324 12.53 27.58 7.64
N LYS A 325 13.28 26.46 7.56
CA LYS A 325 13.97 26.07 6.34
C LYS A 325 13.44 24.81 5.69
N LEU A 326 12.85 23.88 6.44
CA LEU A 326 12.43 22.60 5.87
C LEU A 326 11.21 22.75 4.94
N ASP A 327 10.47 23.83 4.98
CA ASP A 327 9.39 24.14 4.05
C ASP A 327 9.88 24.33 2.60
N ALA A 328 11.19 24.49 2.39
CA ALA A 328 11.80 24.40 1.06
C ALA A 328 11.53 23.05 0.37
N PHE A 329 11.40 21.96 1.14
CA PHE A 329 10.93 20.68 0.63
C PHE A 329 9.40 20.66 0.55
N LYS A 330 8.84 20.55 -0.63
CA LYS A 330 7.39 20.43 -0.81
C LYS A 330 6.82 19.18 -0.13
N HIS A 331 7.57 18.09 -0.16
CA HIS A 331 7.20 16.81 0.45
C HIS A 331 8.19 16.45 1.54
N ARG A 332 7.70 16.35 2.80
CA ARG A 332 8.51 16.06 4.00
C ARG A 332 7.87 14.91 4.76
N LEU A 333 8.59 13.82 4.91
CA LEU A 333 8.15 12.61 5.57
C LEU A 333 9.01 12.34 6.80
N GLY A 334 8.44 12.48 7.98
CA GLY A 334 9.03 12.04 9.22
C GLY A 334 8.69 10.59 9.54
N LEU A 335 9.66 9.82 9.98
CA LEU A 335 9.49 8.43 10.44
C LEU A 335 9.97 8.31 11.89
N SER A 336 9.15 7.80 12.78
CA SER A 336 9.55 7.45 14.15
C SER A 336 8.55 6.48 14.77
N ALA A 337 8.96 5.76 15.81
CA ALA A 337 8.06 5.04 16.71
C ALA A 337 7.69 5.88 17.94
N THR A 338 8.41 6.97 18.18
CA THR A 338 8.26 7.89 19.30
C THR A 338 8.67 9.28 18.85
N PRO A 339 7.85 9.96 18.02
CA PRO A 339 8.25 11.23 17.40
C PRO A 339 8.38 12.36 18.42
N PHE A 340 7.66 12.28 19.55
CA PHE A 340 7.57 13.34 20.54
C PHE A 340 8.07 12.90 21.91
N ASP A 341 8.70 13.84 22.62
CA ASP A 341 9.13 13.68 24.01
C ASP A 341 8.12 14.39 24.94
N PRO A 342 7.45 13.68 25.87
CA PRO A 342 6.50 14.30 26.79
C PRO A 342 7.10 15.40 27.69
N TYR A 343 8.43 15.41 27.83
CA TYR A 343 9.14 16.34 28.70
C TYR A 343 9.80 17.52 27.98
N ASP A 344 9.69 17.58 26.63
CA ASP A 344 10.29 18.62 25.81
C ASP A 344 9.27 19.20 24.79
N PRO A 345 8.35 20.07 25.22
CA PRO A 345 7.35 20.68 24.36
C PRO A 345 7.94 21.50 23.20
N ASP A 346 9.01 22.28 23.49
CA ASP A 346 9.60 23.18 22.49
C ASP A 346 10.18 22.37 21.30
N ARG A 347 10.83 21.26 21.60
CA ARG A 347 11.30 20.31 20.59
C ARG A 347 10.14 19.70 19.79
N ASN A 348 9.06 19.33 20.45
CA ASN A 348 7.90 18.75 19.81
C ASN A 348 7.23 19.75 18.86
N ASP A 349 7.11 20.99 19.25
CA ASP A 349 6.55 22.05 18.44
C ASP A 349 7.44 22.34 17.22
N PHE A 350 8.76 22.41 17.39
CA PHE A 350 9.70 22.50 16.28
C PHE A 350 9.52 21.35 15.27
N ILE A 351 9.41 20.10 15.73
CA ILE A 351 9.24 18.96 14.84
C ILE A 351 7.92 19.06 14.05
N ARG A 352 6.84 19.50 14.71
CA ARG A 352 5.53 19.68 14.03
C ARG A 352 5.55 20.83 13.02
N GLU A 353 6.22 21.93 13.36
CA GLU A 353 6.31 23.09 12.47
C GLU A 353 7.16 22.79 11.24
N GLU A 354 8.31 22.16 11.41
CA GLU A 354 9.25 21.93 10.33
C GLU A 354 8.91 20.71 9.47
N VAL A 355 8.46 19.59 10.06
CA VAL A 355 8.19 18.35 9.33
C VAL A 355 6.70 18.18 9.04
N GLY A 356 5.86 18.51 10.01
CA GLY A 356 4.41 18.43 9.87
C GLY A 356 3.73 17.64 11.00
N PRO A 357 2.39 17.53 10.96
CA PRO A 357 1.62 16.78 11.97
C PRO A 357 1.85 15.27 11.84
N VAL A 358 1.45 14.50 12.86
CA VAL A 358 1.28 13.04 12.71
C VAL A 358 0.09 12.80 11.78
N VAL A 359 0.37 12.23 10.62
CA VAL A 359 -0.65 11.90 9.61
C VAL A 359 -1.10 10.45 9.68
N TYR A 360 -0.33 9.62 10.36
CA TYR A 360 -0.69 8.23 10.61
C TYR A 360 -0.01 7.70 11.88
N GLU A 361 -0.79 6.97 12.69
CA GLU A 361 -0.32 6.31 13.90
C GLU A 361 -0.58 4.81 13.83
N PHE A 362 0.43 4.01 14.20
CA PHE A 362 0.31 2.56 14.27
C PHE A 362 1.14 2.02 15.44
N SER A 363 0.47 1.80 16.56
CA SER A 363 1.09 1.42 17.82
C SER A 363 1.65 -0.01 17.81
N ALA A 364 2.55 -0.30 18.76
CA ALA A 364 3.03 -1.67 18.99
C ALA A 364 1.88 -2.61 19.40
N GLU A 365 0.90 -2.12 20.16
CA GLU A 365 -0.29 -2.86 20.57
C GLU A 365 -1.14 -3.27 19.35
N ASP A 366 -1.37 -2.34 18.42
CA ASP A 366 -2.10 -2.64 17.18
C ASP A 366 -1.34 -3.62 16.29
N ALA A 367 -0.01 -3.50 16.25
CA ALA A 367 0.85 -4.40 15.50
C ALA A 367 0.84 -5.83 16.08
N ILE A 368 0.80 -5.96 17.40
CA ILE A 368 0.65 -7.25 18.10
C ILE A 368 -0.76 -7.83 17.82
N LYS A 369 -1.82 -7.05 17.99
CA LYS A 369 -3.20 -7.47 17.68
C LYS A 369 -3.35 -7.97 16.25
N ARG A 370 -2.59 -7.41 15.30
CA ARG A 370 -2.57 -7.84 13.89
C ARG A 370 -1.56 -8.95 13.58
N GLY A 371 -0.86 -9.49 14.57
CA GLY A 371 0.13 -10.54 14.37
C GLY A 371 1.36 -10.13 13.56
N ILE A 372 1.65 -8.81 13.51
CA ILE A 372 2.86 -8.26 12.87
C ILE A 372 4.04 -8.36 13.83
N LEU A 373 3.83 -8.00 15.08
CA LEU A 373 4.78 -8.13 16.17
C LEU A 373 4.34 -9.25 17.12
N THR A 374 5.28 -9.87 17.76
CA THR A 374 5.05 -10.86 18.83
C THR A 374 5.02 -10.16 20.18
N GLU A 375 4.16 -10.60 21.09
CA GLU A 375 4.21 -10.16 22.49
C GLU A 375 5.57 -10.50 23.10
N ILE A 376 6.19 -9.51 23.72
CA ILE A 376 7.39 -9.74 24.54
C ILE A 376 6.88 -10.18 25.92
N ASN A 377 6.88 -11.49 26.19
CA ASN A 377 6.68 -11.99 27.54
C ASN A 377 7.94 -11.65 28.36
N ASN A 378 7.87 -10.59 29.16
CA ASN A 378 8.85 -10.34 30.20
C ASN A 378 8.68 -11.45 31.27
N THR A 379 9.48 -12.49 31.17
CA THR A 379 9.70 -13.50 32.26
C THR A 379 10.67 -12.94 33.27
#